data_c78f09c3baf8218ef4ad5b349ef74ce3
#
_entry.id   c78f09c3baf8218ef4ad5b349ef74ce3
#
_cell.length_a   1.000
_cell.length_b   1.000
_cell.length_c   1.000
_cell.angle_alpha   90.00
_cell.angle_beta   90.00
_cell.angle_gamma   90.00
#
_symmetry.space_group_name_H-M   'P 1'
#
loop_
_entity.id
_entity.type
_entity.pdbx_description
1 polymer ?
#
loop_
_entity_poly.entity_id
_entity_poly.type
_entity_poly.pdbx_seq_one_letter_code
_entity_poly.pdbx_strand_id
1 'polypeptide(L)'
;DDISRYSRQLMLDDIDEKGQARLKQAYAVIIGLGVLGSLVARYLVGAGIGKVLLVDNDTVDKSNIHRQVLFNQEHIGQYKTKASYAQLRLVNPRPQIELAEIKANSSNLPLLITGAQCVLDCSDNITTRKAINAACVNQRTALFIAAASQYSWQALNLQLNENNHGCYACLLAQTKVQEDCISQGILGPVVGMAACYQATQA
;
A
#
# COMPACT_ATOMS: atom_id res chain seq x y z
N ASP A 1 8.37 -8.99 -23.55
CA ASP A 1 8.95 -7.72 -23.94
C ASP A 1 8.41 -6.59 -23.03
N ASP A 2 9.32 -5.85 -22.38
CA ASP A 2 8.98 -4.78 -21.43
C ASP A 2 8.31 -3.60 -22.15
N ILE A 3 8.74 -3.28 -23.36
CA ILE A 3 8.19 -2.18 -24.15
C ILE A 3 6.70 -2.42 -24.44
N SER A 4 6.34 -3.63 -24.86
CA SER A 4 4.94 -3.97 -25.09
C SER A 4 4.09 -3.88 -23.82
N ARG A 5 4.61 -4.40 -22.69
CA ARG A 5 3.90 -4.42 -21.42
C ARG A 5 3.61 -3.02 -20.88
N TYR A 6 4.60 -2.13 -20.95
CA TYR A 6 4.53 -0.80 -20.36
C TYR A 6 4.27 0.32 -21.39
N SER A 7 3.92 -0.04 -22.64
CA SER A 7 3.81 0.92 -23.75
C SER A 7 2.92 2.13 -23.43
N ARG A 8 1.83 1.93 -22.69
CA ARG A 8 0.89 3.03 -22.38
C ARG A 8 1.45 4.02 -21.36
N GLN A 9 2.20 3.55 -20.37
CA GLN A 9 2.83 4.45 -19.39
C GLN A 9 4.13 5.07 -19.90
N LEU A 10 4.84 4.40 -20.81
CA LEU A 10 6.02 4.96 -21.49
C LEU A 10 5.69 6.18 -22.38
N MET A 11 4.42 6.37 -22.75
CA MET A 11 3.96 7.54 -23.51
C MET A 11 3.71 8.78 -22.65
N LEU A 12 3.81 8.64 -21.32
CA LEU A 12 3.67 9.78 -20.39
C LEU A 12 5.01 10.47 -20.24
N ASP A 13 5.06 11.78 -20.50
CA ASP A 13 6.31 12.58 -20.49
C ASP A 13 7.08 12.49 -19.16
N ASP A 14 6.33 12.38 -18.03
CA ASP A 14 6.92 12.28 -16.68
C ASP A 14 7.45 10.88 -16.34
N ILE A 15 7.03 9.84 -17.08
CA ILE A 15 7.50 8.46 -16.87
C ILE A 15 8.59 8.14 -17.87
N ASP A 16 8.30 8.14 -19.17
CA ASP A 16 9.20 7.77 -20.24
C ASP A 16 10.02 6.47 -19.97
N GLU A 17 11.10 6.23 -20.69
CA GLU A 17 12.00 5.11 -20.45
C GLU A 17 12.80 5.28 -19.14
N LYS A 18 13.11 6.51 -18.75
CA LYS A 18 13.87 6.81 -17.54
C LYS A 18 13.03 6.60 -16.28
N GLY A 19 11.78 7.04 -16.29
CA GLY A 19 10.84 6.77 -15.21
C GLY A 19 10.55 5.28 -15.05
N GLN A 20 10.38 4.55 -16.16
CA GLN A 20 10.23 3.09 -16.12
C GLN A 20 11.48 2.40 -15.55
N ALA A 21 12.68 2.87 -15.88
CA ALA A 21 13.91 2.36 -15.30
C ALA A 21 14.01 2.63 -13.80
N ARG A 22 13.55 3.80 -13.34
CA ARG A 22 13.45 4.13 -11.90
C ARG A 22 12.44 3.23 -11.19
N LEU A 23 11.24 3.02 -11.75
CA LEU A 23 10.26 2.09 -11.21
C LEU A 23 10.83 0.68 -11.05
N LYS A 24 11.58 0.20 -12.02
CA LYS A 24 12.24 -1.12 -11.98
C LYS A 24 13.29 -1.25 -10.88
N GLN A 25 13.82 -0.14 -10.37
CA GLN A 25 14.79 -0.12 -9.26
C GLN A 25 14.11 0.19 -7.92
N ALA A 26 12.86 0.62 -7.93
CA ALA A 26 12.14 1.03 -6.75
C ALA A 26 11.74 -0.16 -5.87
N TYR A 27 11.77 0.08 -4.56
CA TYR A 27 11.31 -0.85 -3.52
C TYR A 27 10.25 -0.17 -2.67
N ALA A 28 9.06 -0.73 -2.63
CA ALA A 28 7.95 -0.27 -1.79
C ALA A 28 7.54 -1.32 -0.76
N VAL A 29 7.09 -0.86 0.41
CA VAL A 29 6.50 -1.72 1.44
C VAL A 29 5.02 -1.38 1.58
N ILE A 30 4.15 -2.39 1.44
CA ILE A 30 2.69 -2.25 1.58
C ILE A 30 2.27 -2.91 2.87
N ILE A 31 1.70 -2.13 3.79
CA ILE A 31 1.28 -2.60 5.11
C ILE A 31 -0.25 -2.65 5.17
N GLY A 32 -0.77 -3.86 5.28
CA GLY A 32 -2.19 -4.18 5.14
C GLY A 32 -2.58 -4.56 3.70
N LEU A 33 -3.20 -5.73 3.53
CA LEU A 33 -3.68 -6.24 2.24
C LEU A 33 -5.20 -6.37 2.20
N GLY A 34 -5.87 -5.43 2.83
CA GLY A 34 -7.32 -5.24 2.72
C GLY A 34 -7.70 -4.67 1.35
N VAL A 35 -8.80 -3.92 1.30
CA VAL A 35 -9.29 -3.30 0.05
C VAL A 35 -8.26 -2.33 -0.53
N LEU A 36 -7.65 -1.48 0.31
CA LEU A 36 -6.62 -0.52 -0.11
C LEU A 36 -5.38 -1.25 -0.65
N GLY A 37 -4.72 -2.03 0.20
CA GLY A 37 -3.41 -2.60 -0.12
C GLY A 37 -3.44 -3.62 -1.25
N SER A 38 -4.53 -4.38 -1.41
CA SER A 38 -4.66 -5.31 -2.54
C SER A 38 -4.69 -4.59 -3.89
N LEU A 39 -5.40 -3.47 -3.99
CA LEU A 39 -5.45 -2.65 -5.20
C LEU A 39 -4.14 -1.90 -5.44
N VAL A 40 -3.56 -1.29 -4.40
CA VAL A 40 -2.26 -0.62 -4.48
C VAL A 40 -1.19 -1.60 -4.98
N ALA A 41 -1.11 -2.80 -4.39
CA ALA A 41 -0.17 -3.84 -4.81
C ALA A 41 -0.35 -4.20 -6.29
N ARG A 42 -1.60 -4.35 -6.74
CA ARG A 42 -1.91 -4.67 -8.14
C ARG A 42 -1.40 -3.59 -9.10
N TYR A 43 -1.59 -2.31 -8.77
CA TYR A 43 -1.16 -1.22 -9.63
C TYR A 43 0.37 -1.07 -9.64
N LEU A 44 1.04 -1.11 -8.49
CA LEU A 44 2.50 -1.01 -8.44
C LEU A 44 3.19 -2.17 -9.15
N VAL A 45 2.73 -3.40 -8.93
CA VAL A 45 3.24 -4.59 -9.64
C VAL A 45 2.94 -4.50 -11.12
N GLY A 46 1.73 -4.08 -11.50
CA GLY A 46 1.34 -3.86 -12.89
C GLY A 46 2.19 -2.81 -13.60
N ALA A 47 2.53 -1.73 -12.91
CA ALA A 47 3.40 -0.66 -13.41
C ALA A 47 4.89 -1.07 -13.55
N GLY A 48 5.29 -2.20 -12.95
CA GLY A 48 6.65 -2.71 -13.08
C GLY A 48 7.61 -2.20 -12.01
N ILE A 49 7.11 -1.98 -10.79
CA ILE A 49 7.98 -1.76 -9.62
C ILE A 49 8.97 -2.92 -9.49
N GLY A 50 10.22 -2.61 -9.11
CA GLY A 50 11.27 -3.63 -9.01
C GLY A 50 11.05 -4.60 -7.86
N LYS A 51 10.70 -4.08 -6.69
CA LYS A 51 10.51 -4.88 -5.47
C LYS A 51 9.32 -4.38 -4.66
N VAL A 52 8.56 -5.32 -4.08
CA VAL A 52 7.50 -5.01 -3.11
C VAL A 52 7.53 -6.00 -1.96
N LEU A 53 7.43 -5.50 -0.73
CA LEU A 53 7.16 -6.32 0.45
C LEU A 53 5.68 -6.17 0.82
N LEU A 54 4.99 -7.29 0.91
CA LEU A 54 3.59 -7.37 1.33
C LEU A 54 3.51 -7.81 2.78
N VAL A 55 2.96 -6.95 3.65
CA VAL A 55 2.86 -7.20 5.09
C VAL A 55 1.40 -7.31 5.52
N ASP A 56 0.97 -8.48 5.95
CA ASP A 56 -0.35 -8.73 6.50
C ASP A 56 -0.36 -10.05 7.27
N ASN A 57 -1.09 -10.12 8.39
CA ASN A 57 -1.19 -11.33 9.18
C ASN A 57 -2.55 -12.06 9.04
N ASP A 58 -3.49 -11.47 8.30
CA ASP A 58 -4.84 -11.99 8.16
C ASP A 58 -4.94 -13.07 7.07
N THR A 59 -6.01 -13.84 7.17
CA THR A 59 -6.49 -14.72 6.10
C THR A 59 -7.64 -14.07 5.33
N VAL A 60 -7.87 -14.56 4.11
CA VAL A 60 -9.02 -14.14 3.31
C VAL A 60 -10.30 -14.70 3.92
N ASP A 61 -11.26 -13.83 4.22
CA ASP A 61 -12.59 -14.18 4.71
C ASP A 61 -13.65 -13.96 3.63
N LYS A 62 -14.74 -14.74 3.69
CA LYS A 62 -15.87 -14.64 2.76
C LYS A 62 -16.46 -13.23 2.71
N SER A 63 -16.52 -12.54 3.86
CA SER A 63 -16.99 -11.16 3.97
C SER A 63 -16.10 -10.13 3.28
N ASN A 64 -14.89 -10.51 2.90
CA ASN A 64 -13.94 -9.62 2.24
C ASN A 64 -14.16 -9.54 0.71
N ILE A 65 -14.61 -10.63 0.10
CA ILE A 65 -14.59 -10.83 -1.36
C ILE A 65 -15.38 -9.77 -2.12
N HIS A 66 -16.49 -9.28 -1.55
CA HIS A 66 -17.34 -8.29 -2.23
C HIS A 66 -16.63 -6.94 -2.47
N ARG A 67 -15.49 -6.66 -1.78
CA ARG A 67 -14.75 -5.40 -1.92
C ARG A 67 -13.24 -5.57 -2.11
N GLN A 68 -12.64 -6.67 -1.67
CA GLN A 68 -11.21 -6.96 -1.86
C GLN A 68 -11.00 -7.70 -3.19
N VAL A 69 -10.98 -6.95 -4.28
CA VAL A 69 -11.08 -7.44 -5.67
C VAL A 69 -9.93 -8.35 -6.13
N LEU A 70 -8.85 -8.43 -5.37
CA LEU A 70 -7.73 -9.34 -5.67
C LEU A 70 -8.06 -10.79 -5.25
N PHE A 71 -9.06 -10.98 -4.39
CA PHE A 71 -9.43 -12.28 -3.83
C PHE A 71 -10.75 -12.80 -4.41
N ASN A 72 -10.86 -14.12 -4.45
CA ASN A 72 -12.07 -14.85 -4.86
C ASN A 72 -12.35 -15.99 -3.86
N GLN A 73 -13.38 -16.81 -4.15
CA GLN A 73 -13.82 -17.91 -3.29
C GLN A 73 -12.73 -18.96 -3.01
N GLU A 74 -11.82 -19.20 -3.95
CA GLU A 74 -10.75 -20.19 -3.83
C GLU A 74 -9.66 -19.77 -2.84
N HIS A 75 -9.60 -18.48 -2.51
CA HIS A 75 -8.63 -17.93 -1.57
C HIS A 75 -9.07 -17.95 -0.11
N ILE A 76 -10.36 -18.29 0.18
CA ILE A 76 -10.90 -18.28 1.55
C ILE A 76 -10.05 -19.18 2.46
N GLY A 77 -9.62 -18.63 3.61
CA GLY A 77 -8.76 -19.30 4.57
C GLY A 77 -7.26 -19.23 4.29
N GLN A 78 -6.83 -18.83 3.09
CA GLN A 78 -5.43 -18.60 2.78
C GLN A 78 -4.95 -17.27 3.37
N TYR A 79 -3.67 -17.16 3.76
CA TYR A 79 -3.09 -15.86 4.10
C TYR A 79 -3.24 -14.86 2.96
N LYS A 80 -3.65 -13.62 3.27
CA LYS A 80 -3.82 -12.56 2.28
C LYS A 80 -2.53 -12.30 1.49
N THR A 81 -1.38 -12.40 2.14
CA THR A 81 -0.06 -12.29 1.50
C THR A 81 0.13 -13.33 0.41
N LYS A 82 -0.16 -14.62 0.69
CA LYS A 82 -0.02 -15.73 -0.27
C LYS A 82 -1.00 -15.61 -1.41
N ALA A 83 -2.27 -15.34 -1.11
CA ALA A 83 -3.31 -15.13 -2.13
C ALA A 83 -2.95 -13.94 -3.03
N SER A 84 -2.49 -12.82 -2.44
CA SER A 84 -2.00 -11.65 -3.21
C SER A 84 -0.82 -12.01 -4.09
N TYR A 85 0.18 -12.70 -3.57
CA TYR A 85 1.35 -13.12 -4.34
C TYR A 85 0.94 -13.92 -5.59
N ALA A 86 0.08 -14.92 -5.43
CA ALA A 86 -0.38 -15.75 -6.53
C ALA A 86 -1.05 -14.91 -7.63
N GLN A 87 -1.94 -13.99 -7.26
CA GLN A 87 -2.65 -13.13 -8.20
C GLN A 87 -1.72 -12.09 -8.86
N LEU A 88 -0.81 -11.49 -8.10
CA LEU A 88 0.11 -10.49 -8.60
C LEU A 88 1.12 -11.08 -9.60
N ARG A 89 1.56 -12.33 -9.39
CA ARG A 89 2.42 -13.06 -10.35
C ARG A 89 1.73 -13.29 -11.70
N LEU A 90 0.40 -13.39 -11.73
CA LEU A 90 -0.36 -13.48 -12.98
C LEU A 90 -0.47 -12.12 -13.69
N VAL A 91 -0.44 -11.01 -12.93
CA VAL A 91 -0.44 -9.65 -13.50
C VAL A 91 0.92 -9.33 -14.12
N ASN A 92 1.98 -9.51 -13.34
CA ASN A 92 3.34 -9.23 -13.78
C ASN A 92 4.33 -10.17 -13.04
N PRO A 93 4.99 -11.09 -13.75
CA PRO A 93 5.91 -12.00 -13.12
C PRO A 93 7.31 -11.42 -12.84
N ARG A 94 7.60 -10.17 -13.21
CA ARG A 94 8.94 -9.58 -13.12
C ARG A 94 9.30 -9.01 -11.76
N PRO A 95 8.41 -8.24 -11.08
CA PRO A 95 8.74 -7.70 -9.77
C PRO A 95 9.13 -8.78 -8.75
N GLN A 96 10.10 -8.47 -7.92
CA GLN A 96 10.39 -9.27 -6.73
C GLN A 96 9.29 -8.99 -5.69
N ILE A 97 8.56 -10.02 -5.29
CA ILE A 97 7.49 -9.91 -4.29
C ILE A 97 7.91 -10.72 -3.07
N GLU A 98 8.12 -10.05 -1.95
CA GLU A 98 8.40 -10.65 -0.65
C GLU A 98 7.15 -10.62 0.24
N LEU A 99 7.03 -11.59 1.14
CA LEU A 99 5.87 -11.77 2.00
C LEU A 99 6.29 -11.73 3.48
N ALA A 100 5.54 -10.99 4.30
CA ALA A 100 5.66 -11.01 5.74
C ALA A 100 4.28 -11.29 6.36
N GLU A 101 4.07 -12.52 6.81
CA GLU A 101 2.83 -13.01 7.42
C GLU A 101 2.80 -12.64 8.91
N ILE A 102 2.97 -11.35 9.21
CA ILE A 102 3.08 -10.84 10.58
C ILE A 102 2.26 -9.57 10.75
N LYS A 103 1.81 -9.33 11.97
CA LYS A 103 1.18 -8.07 12.36
C LYS A 103 2.25 -6.99 12.52
N ALA A 104 2.15 -5.93 11.72
CA ALA A 104 3.04 -4.78 11.81
C ALA A 104 2.85 -4.04 13.15
N ASN A 105 3.96 -3.73 13.81
CA ASN A 105 3.99 -3.03 15.08
C ASN A 105 5.30 -2.25 15.26
N SER A 106 5.43 -1.49 16.36
CA SER A 106 6.59 -0.63 16.62
C SER A 106 7.93 -1.37 16.70
N SER A 107 7.94 -2.66 17.06
CA SER A 107 9.18 -3.44 17.22
C SER A 107 9.68 -4.03 15.91
N ASN A 108 8.79 -4.38 14.96
CA ASN A 108 9.19 -5.02 13.70
C ASN A 108 9.23 -4.05 12.50
N LEU A 109 8.46 -2.96 12.54
CA LEU A 109 8.41 -1.98 11.45
C LEU A 109 9.78 -1.41 11.05
N PRO A 110 10.69 -1.07 11.98
CA PRO A 110 12.00 -0.58 11.57
C PRO A 110 12.77 -1.53 10.66
N LEU A 111 12.67 -2.84 10.90
CA LEU A 111 13.30 -3.85 10.04
C LEU A 111 12.54 -4.02 8.72
N LEU A 112 11.21 -4.05 8.76
CA LEU A 112 10.36 -4.28 7.60
C LEU A 112 10.52 -3.21 6.52
N ILE A 113 10.74 -1.95 6.90
CA ILE A 113 10.84 -0.82 5.95
C ILE A 113 12.28 -0.50 5.56
N THR A 114 13.28 -1.24 6.07
CA THR A 114 14.68 -0.97 5.77
C THR A 114 14.96 -1.03 4.27
N GLY A 115 15.52 0.06 3.75
CA GLY A 115 15.89 0.19 2.33
C GLY A 115 14.73 0.48 1.37
N ALA A 116 13.50 0.62 1.88
CA ALA A 116 12.37 1.03 1.05
C ALA A 116 12.46 2.51 0.67
N GLN A 117 12.13 2.85 -0.58
CA GLN A 117 11.96 4.22 -1.01
C GLN A 117 10.63 4.80 -0.50
N CYS A 118 9.60 3.96 -0.39
CA CYS A 118 8.31 4.39 0.13
C CYS A 118 7.59 3.28 0.91
N VAL A 119 6.73 3.71 1.82
CA VAL A 119 5.79 2.87 2.56
C VAL A 119 4.37 3.31 2.24
N LEU A 120 3.52 2.34 1.92
CA LEU A 120 2.09 2.55 1.71
C LEU A 120 1.34 1.99 2.91
N ASP A 121 0.80 2.90 3.72
CA ASP A 121 -0.05 2.56 4.86
C ASP A 121 -1.48 2.30 4.39
N CYS A 122 -1.82 1.03 4.33
CA CYS A 122 -3.14 0.50 4.01
C CYS A 122 -3.78 -0.16 5.23
N SER A 123 -3.28 0.17 6.44
CA SER A 123 -3.83 -0.35 7.70
C SER A 123 -5.17 0.31 8.04
N ASP A 124 -5.96 -0.40 8.82
CA ASP A 124 -7.31 0.00 9.23
C ASP A 124 -7.38 0.53 10.67
N ASN A 125 -6.26 0.63 11.37
CA ASN A 125 -6.23 1.04 12.76
C ASN A 125 -5.17 2.09 13.08
N ILE A 126 -5.51 2.98 13.99
CA ILE A 126 -4.69 4.14 14.36
C ILE A 126 -3.37 3.77 15.04
N THR A 127 -3.35 2.68 15.82
CA THR A 127 -2.14 2.23 16.52
C THR A 127 -1.05 1.80 15.54
N THR A 128 -1.41 0.98 14.55
CA THR A 128 -0.49 0.56 13.49
C THR A 128 -0.04 1.78 12.67
N ARG A 129 -0.96 2.68 12.32
CA ARG A 129 -0.64 3.91 11.57
C ARG A 129 0.35 4.82 12.28
N LYS A 130 0.18 5.02 13.60
CA LYS A 130 1.16 5.76 14.42
C LYS A 130 2.53 5.09 14.43
N ALA A 131 2.57 3.76 14.53
CA ALA A 131 3.83 3.01 14.51
C ALA A 131 4.53 3.10 13.14
N ILE A 132 3.78 2.99 12.03
CA ILE A 132 4.30 3.16 10.67
C ILE A 132 4.89 4.58 10.51
N ASN A 133 4.14 5.61 10.91
CA ASN A 133 4.62 6.99 10.85
C ASN A 133 5.93 7.17 11.63
N ALA A 134 6.01 6.65 12.84
CA ALA A 134 7.24 6.75 13.65
C ALA A 134 8.44 6.07 12.98
N ALA A 135 8.25 4.88 12.41
CA ALA A 135 9.30 4.17 11.70
C ALA A 135 9.76 4.94 10.44
N CYS A 136 8.81 5.45 9.66
CA CYS A 136 9.11 6.22 8.45
C CYS A 136 9.82 7.56 8.76
N VAL A 137 9.41 8.26 9.81
CA VAL A 137 10.10 9.48 10.28
C VAL A 137 11.55 9.16 10.67
N ASN A 138 11.77 8.12 11.45
CA ASN A 138 13.10 7.73 11.91
C ASN A 138 14.03 7.33 10.76
N GLN A 139 13.50 6.69 9.71
CA GLN A 139 14.30 6.25 8.56
C GLN A 139 14.25 7.22 7.37
N ARG A 140 13.55 8.34 7.51
CA ARG A 140 13.35 9.32 6.44
C ARG A 140 12.80 8.70 5.16
N THR A 141 11.82 7.80 5.32
CA THR A 141 11.19 7.08 4.21
C THR A 141 9.88 7.77 3.85
N ALA A 142 9.61 7.99 2.57
CA ALA A 142 8.34 8.55 2.11
C ALA A 142 7.16 7.68 2.56
N LEU A 143 6.08 8.31 3.03
CA LEU A 143 4.91 7.63 3.58
C LEU A 143 3.63 8.10 2.89
N PHE A 144 2.93 7.17 2.27
CA PHE A 144 1.64 7.39 1.63
C PHE A 144 0.55 6.71 2.46
N ILE A 145 -0.36 7.50 3.01
CA ILE A 145 -1.47 7.04 3.86
C ILE A 145 -2.77 7.21 3.09
N ALA A 146 -3.64 6.20 3.11
CA ALA A 146 -5.02 6.36 2.70
C ALA A 146 -5.96 5.75 3.73
N ALA A 147 -7.15 6.32 3.83
CA ALA A 147 -8.24 5.83 4.66
C ALA A 147 -9.56 6.09 3.97
N ALA A 148 -10.51 5.19 4.17
CA ALA A 148 -11.86 5.35 3.66
C ALA A 148 -12.88 4.90 4.70
N SER A 149 -14.03 5.57 4.75
CA SER A 149 -15.14 5.26 5.64
C SER A 149 -16.45 5.68 4.97
N GLN A 150 -17.45 4.82 5.03
CA GLN A 150 -18.76 5.05 4.42
C GLN A 150 -18.66 5.43 2.93
N TYR A 151 -18.88 6.70 2.59
CA TYR A 151 -18.86 7.27 1.24
C TYR A 151 -17.71 8.25 1.02
N SER A 152 -16.81 8.40 1.98
CA SER A 152 -15.69 9.33 1.92
C SER A 152 -14.34 8.66 2.06
N TRP A 153 -13.31 9.29 1.54
CA TRP A 153 -11.94 8.86 1.68
C TRP A 153 -11.02 10.07 1.86
N GLN A 154 -9.86 9.80 2.39
CA GLN A 154 -8.79 10.77 2.56
C GLN A 154 -7.45 10.14 2.26
N ALA A 155 -6.50 10.92 1.79
CA ALA A 155 -5.13 10.51 1.60
C ALA A 155 -4.16 11.60 2.06
N LEU A 156 -2.99 11.17 2.48
CA LEU A 156 -1.92 12.03 2.94
C LEU A 156 -0.59 11.51 2.41
N ASN A 157 0.14 12.36 1.71
CA ASN A 157 1.45 12.05 1.14
C ASN A 157 2.52 12.79 1.92
N LEU A 158 3.41 12.07 2.56
CA LEU A 158 4.43 12.60 3.45
C LEU A 158 5.82 12.30 2.87
N GLN A 159 6.47 13.34 2.35
CA GLN A 159 7.85 13.26 1.85
C GLN A 159 8.83 13.41 3.03
N LEU A 160 8.88 12.39 3.90
CA LEU A 160 9.67 12.41 5.14
C LEU A 160 11.19 12.32 4.91
N ASN A 161 11.62 12.07 3.69
CA ASN A 161 13.01 12.13 3.24
C ASN A 161 13.54 13.57 3.08
N GLU A 162 12.64 14.55 3.00
CA GLU A 162 12.97 15.97 2.90
C GLU A 162 12.90 16.65 4.29
N ASN A 163 13.64 17.74 4.45
CA ASN A 163 13.62 18.52 5.69
C ASN A 163 12.40 19.46 5.73
N ASN A 164 11.82 19.66 6.93
CA ASN A 164 10.73 20.62 7.21
C ASN A 164 9.31 20.24 6.84
N HIS A 165 9.00 18.95 6.73
CA HIS A 165 7.62 18.50 6.59
C HIS A 165 7.05 18.01 7.92
N GLY A 166 5.76 18.33 8.16
CA GLY A 166 4.99 17.71 9.24
C GLY A 166 4.78 16.22 8.98
N CYS A 167 4.62 15.43 10.03
CA CYS A 167 4.31 14.01 9.91
C CYS A 167 2.86 13.72 10.35
N TYR A 168 2.42 12.48 10.23
CA TYR A 168 1.06 12.09 10.63
C TYR A 168 0.78 12.38 12.10
N ALA A 169 1.76 12.24 12.99
CA ALA A 169 1.59 12.58 14.40
C ALA A 169 1.35 14.10 14.61
N CYS A 170 2.00 14.95 13.81
CA CYS A 170 1.74 16.41 13.84
C CYS A 170 0.30 16.74 13.43
N LEU A 171 -0.25 16.04 12.43
CA LEU A 171 -1.65 16.18 12.01
C LEU A 171 -2.59 15.76 13.13
N LEU A 172 -2.35 14.60 13.74
CA LEU A 172 -3.17 14.08 14.84
C LEU A 172 -3.20 15.01 16.07
N ALA A 173 -2.08 15.68 16.36
CA ALA A 173 -2.00 16.62 17.48
C ALA A 173 -2.93 17.84 17.30
N GLN A 174 -3.31 18.15 16.07
CA GLN A 174 -4.18 19.28 15.72
C GLN A 174 -5.65 18.88 15.51
N THR A 175 -5.95 17.58 15.46
CA THR A 175 -7.27 17.05 15.17
C THR A 175 -7.81 16.24 16.33
N LYS A 176 -9.11 16.39 16.63
CA LYS A 176 -9.81 15.45 17.53
C LYS A 176 -10.18 14.21 16.70
N VAL A 177 -9.30 13.24 16.66
CA VAL A 177 -9.57 11.97 15.95
C VAL A 177 -10.51 11.13 16.81
N GLN A 178 -11.70 10.83 16.30
CA GLN A 178 -12.54 9.79 16.87
C GLN A 178 -12.02 8.41 16.43
N GLU A 179 -11.80 7.52 17.39
CA GLU A 179 -11.23 6.17 17.14
C GLU A 179 -12.21 5.19 16.45
N ASP A 180 -13.45 5.58 16.18
CA ASP A 180 -14.55 4.69 15.82
C ASP A 180 -14.77 4.48 14.30
N CYS A 181 -13.71 4.33 13.51
CA CYS A 181 -13.89 4.00 12.09
C CYS A 181 -14.31 2.53 11.82
N ILE A 182 -14.15 1.62 12.78
CA ILE A 182 -14.34 0.16 12.57
C ILE A 182 -15.82 -0.24 12.53
N SER A 183 -16.70 0.50 13.16
CA SER A 183 -18.15 0.18 13.24
C SER A 183 -18.98 0.71 12.07
N GLN A 184 -18.39 1.47 11.17
CA GLN A 184 -19.10 2.07 10.05
C GLN A 184 -18.92 1.24 8.78
N GLY A 185 -20.04 1.01 8.06
CA GLY A 185 -20.01 0.33 6.75
C GLY A 185 -19.13 1.08 5.75
N ILE A 186 -18.73 0.40 4.68
CA ILE A 186 -17.89 0.95 3.62
C ILE A 186 -18.34 0.48 2.25
N LEU A 187 -18.37 1.39 1.30
CA LEU A 187 -18.67 1.08 -0.09
C LEU A 187 -17.36 0.76 -0.84
N GLY A 188 -17.28 -0.43 -1.46
CA GLY A 188 -16.08 -0.91 -2.14
C GLY A 188 -15.47 0.09 -3.14
N PRO A 189 -16.23 0.69 -4.08
CA PRO A 189 -15.72 1.69 -5.01
C PRO A 189 -15.08 2.91 -4.35
N VAL A 190 -15.55 3.34 -3.18
CA VAL A 190 -14.98 4.48 -2.44
C VAL A 190 -13.56 4.15 -1.98
N VAL A 191 -13.36 2.95 -1.45
CA VAL A 191 -12.02 2.47 -1.08
C VAL A 191 -11.14 2.30 -2.32
N GLY A 192 -11.74 1.85 -3.43
CA GLY A 192 -11.06 1.75 -4.72
C GLY A 192 -10.50 3.09 -5.19
N MET A 193 -11.26 4.19 -5.08
CA MET A 193 -10.78 5.53 -5.41
C MET A 193 -9.59 5.94 -4.54
N ALA A 194 -9.66 5.69 -3.22
CA ALA A 194 -8.56 5.96 -2.30
C ALA A 194 -7.29 5.18 -2.66
N ALA A 195 -7.44 3.89 -2.98
CA ALA A 195 -6.32 3.03 -3.38
C ALA A 195 -5.69 3.45 -4.71
N CYS A 196 -6.51 3.81 -5.71
CA CYS A 196 -6.02 4.32 -6.99
C CYS A 196 -5.25 5.62 -6.80
N TYR A 197 -5.77 6.55 -6.00
CA TYR A 197 -5.07 7.78 -5.68
C TYR A 197 -3.74 7.51 -4.97
N GLN A 198 -3.74 6.67 -3.93
CA GLN A 198 -2.54 6.31 -3.16
C GLN A 198 -1.46 5.69 -4.08
N ALA A 199 -1.85 4.77 -4.97
CA ALA A 199 -0.94 4.14 -5.92
C ALA A 199 -0.39 5.11 -6.97
N THR A 200 -1.16 6.16 -7.32
CA THR A 200 -0.73 7.19 -8.29
C THR A 200 0.31 8.13 -7.68
N GLN A 201 0.27 8.32 -6.36
CA GLN A 201 1.17 9.24 -5.66
C GLN A 201 2.49 8.58 -5.23
N ALA A 202 2.52 7.26 -5.18
CA ALA A 202 3.70 6.48 -4.79
C ALA A 202 4.66 6.26 -5.96
#